data_e8141f6a5fc7c15a1eea20767f3fbe72
#
_entry.id   e8141f6a5fc7c15a1eea20767f3fbe72
#
_cell.length_a   1.000
_cell.length_b   1.000
_cell.length_c   1.000
_cell.angle_alpha   90.00
_cell.angle_beta   90.00
_cell.angle_gamma   90.00
#
_symmetry.space_group_name_H-M   'P 1'
#
loop_
_entity.id
_entity.type
_entity.pdbx_description
1 polymer ?
#
loop_
_entity_poly.entity_id
_entity_poly.type
_entity_poly.pdbx_seq_one_letter_code
_entity_poly.pdbx_strand_id
1 'polypeptide(L)'
;LLQAFIWLVRIYDPDIIVGWEIQGFSLGLLAERAANLGIGLLREISRLPIGRTEAYAMENMANGETGNNTFATARIEAALVEASIIDDEWGRTHGSGIHVSGRIVLNLWRIMRGEIKLGIYTLEAEAVLKRKVPLIPWRTLMSWFSSGPGRKRHLCIAYYIDRVKLNLEIMNQLDLVR
;
A
#
# COMPACT_ATOMS: atom_id res chain seq x y z
N LEU A 1 14.99 -3.36 -1.51
CA LEU A 1 13.78 -2.86 -2.15
C LEU A 1 12.97 -1.99 -1.18
N LEU A 2 12.53 -2.50 -0.02
CA LEU A 2 11.73 -1.74 0.97
C LEU A 2 12.43 -0.46 1.43
N GLN A 3 13.72 -0.50 1.75
CA GLN A 3 14.50 0.67 2.14
C GLN A 3 14.54 1.73 1.01
N ALA A 4 14.67 1.30 -0.25
CA ALA A 4 14.62 2.21 -1.39
C ALA A 4 13.22 2.83 -1.55
N PHE A 5 12.15 2.08 -1.28
CA PHE A 5 10.78 2.59 -1.29
C PHE A 5 10.56 3.64 -0.19
N ILE A 6 10.98 3.35 1.05
CA ILE A 6 10.93 4.30 2.17
C ILE A 6 11.68 5.60 1.82
N TRP A 7 12.89 5.46 1.27
CA TRP A 7 13.69 6.58 0.86
C TRP A 7 13.01 7.45 -0.23
N LEU A 8 12.41 6.81 -1.24
CA LEU A 8 11.64 7.52 -2.27
C LEU A 8 10.46 8.27 -1.69
N VAL A 9 9.67 7.63 -0.81
CA VAL A 9 8.51 8.29 -0.19
C VAL A 9 8.94 9.48 0.66
N ARG A 10 10.09 9.40 1.34
CA ARG A 10 10.63 10.51 2.13
C ARG A 10 11.16 11.66 1.28
N ILE A 11 11.81 11.37 0.14
CA ILE A 11 12.33 12.40 -0.77
C ILE A 11 11.23 13.14 -1.50
N TYR A 12 10.28 12.39 -2.10
CA TYR A 12 9.20 13.00 -2.85
C TYR A 12 8.09 13.55 -1.96
N ASP A 13 8.05 13.12 -0.71
CA ASP A 13 7.13 13.54 0.34
C ASP A 13 5.67 13.73 -0.11
N PRO A 14 5.03 12.73 -0.74
CA PRO A 14 3.68 12.85 -1.25
C PRO A 14 2.67 13.06 -0.11
N ASP A 15 1.73 13.99 -0.29
CA ASP A 15 0.63 14.20 0.65
C ASP A 15 -0.40 13.10 0.55
N ILE A 16 -0.63 12.59 -0.66
CA ILE A 16 -1.66 11.60 -0.97
C ILE A 16 -1.00 10.36 -1.57
N ILE A 17 -1.32 9.20 -1.00
CA ILE A 17 -0.93 7.89 -1.51
C ILE A 17 -2.20 7.21 -2.04
N VAL A 18 -2.22 6.89 -3.33
CA VAL A 18 -3.38 6.31 -4.00
C VAL A 18 -3.05 4.92 -4.50
N GLY A 19 -3.97 4.00 -4.32
CA GLY A 19 -3.89 2.67 -4.92
C GLY A 19 -5.27 2.11 -5.24
N TRP A 20 -5.32 1.15 -6.18
CA TRP A 20 -6.59 0.52 -6.56
C TRP A 20 -7.21 -0.22 -5.39
N GLU A 21 -6.57 -1.26 -4.91
CA GLU A 21 -6.91 -1.96 -3.67
C GLU A 21 -5.68 -1.89 -2.75
N ILE A 22 -5.60 -0.77 -2.03
CA ILE A 22 -4.38 -0.40 -1.32
C ILE A 22 -4.13 -1.26 -0.09
N GLN A 23 -5.20 -1.76 0.53
CA GLN A 23 -5.12 -2.56 1.74
C GLN A 23 -4.63 -3.99 1.47
N GLY A 24 -5.24 -4.69 0.50
CA GLY A 24 -4.97 -6.12 0.29
C GLY A 24 -3.81 -6.40 -0.66
N PHE A 25 -3.59 -5.56 -1.67
CA PHE A 25 -2.74 -5.92 -2.81
C PHE A 25 -1.57 -4.97 -3.10
N SER A 26 -1.44 -3.85 -2.42
CA SER A 26 -0.35 -2.91 -2.67
C SER A 26 0.37 -2.51 -1.39
N LEU A 27 0.05 -1.38 -0.80
CA LEU A 27 0.74 -0.89 0.40
C LEU A 27 0.56 -1.85 1.59
N GLY A 28 -0.63 -2.42 1.78
CA GLY A 28 -0.88 -3.39 2.83
C GLY A 28 -0.04 -4.65 2.69
N LEU A 29 0.07 -5.21 1.48
CA LEU A 29 0.96 -6.35 1.22
C LEU A 29 2.43 -6.00 1.49
N LEU A 30 2.85 -4.78 1.14
CA LEU A 30 4.22 -4.31 1.42
C LEU A 30 4.44 -4.13 2.92
N ALA A 31 3.45 -3.62 3.66
CA ALA A 31 3.50 -3.46 5.10
C ALA A 31 3.61 -4.81 5.82
N GLU A 32 2.76 -5.78 5.46
CA GLU A 32 2.83 -7.15 5.97
C GLU A 32 4.20 -7.79 5.68
N ARG A 33 4.70 -7.65 4.46
CA ARG A 33 6.02 -8.16 4.08
C ARG A 33 7.14 -7.49 4.86
N ALA A 34 7.04 -6.18 5.08
CA ALA A 34 8.01 -5.41 5.86
C ALA A 34 8.00 -5.83 7.32
N ALA A 35 6.82 -5.99 7.94
CA ALA A 35 6.66 -6.47 9.30
C ALA A 35 7.32 -7.85 9.51
N ASN A 36 7.16 -8.77 8.55
CA ASN A 36 7.85 -10.07 8.57
C ASN A 36 9.38 -9.95 8.51
N LEU A 37 9.92 -8.83 8.06
CA LEU A 37 11.35 -8.52 8.02
C LEU A 37 11.79 -7.61 9.18
N GLY A 38 10.92 -7.33 10.16
CA GLY A 38 11.20 -6.43 11.27
C GLY A 38 11.24 -4.95 10.89
N ILE A 39 10.57 -4.56 9.80
CA ILE A 39 10.52 -3.17 9.32
C ILE A 39 9.10 -2.66 9.47
N GLY A 40 8.87 -1.65 10.31
CA GLY A 40 7.59 -0.94 10.43
C GLY A 40 7.41 0.03 9.26
N LEU A 41 6.97 -0.47 8.10
CA LEU A 41 6.90 0.30 6.87
C LEU A 41 6.04 1.56 7.02
N LEU A 42 4.82 1.43 7.56
CA LEU A 42 3.88 2.54 7.69
C LEU A 42 4.42 3.62 8.64
N ARG A 43 5.11 3.21 9.70
CA ARG A 43 5.82 4.10 10.60
C ARG A 43 6.95 4.86 9.88
N GLU A 44 7.74 4.15 9.10
CA GLU A 44 8.89 4.71 8.40
C GLU A 44 8.50 5.71 7.29
N ILE A 45 7.33 5.55 6.69
CA ILE A 45 6.81 6.49 5.69
C ILE A 45 5.89 7.55 6.30
N SER A 46 5.62 7.52 7.59
CA SER A 46 4.85 8.52 8.32
C SER A 46 5.63 9.84 8.41
N ARG A 47 4.91 10.97 8.44
CA ARG A 47 5.45 12.31 8.72
C ARG A 47 5.48 12.65 10.20
N LEU A 48 4.62 12.01 10.98
CA LEU A 48 4.54 12.26 12.41
C LEU A 48 5.30 11.19 13.16
N PRO A 49 6.14 11.57 14.13
CA PRO A 49 6.72 10.60 15.03
C PRO A 49 5.62 9.94 15.85
N ILE A 50 5.74 8.64 16.08
CA ILE A 50 4.86 7.94 17.02
C ILE A 50 4.94 8.65 18.35
N GLY A 51 3.77 8.99 18.91
CA GLY A 51 3.69 9.67 20.20
C GLY A 51 4.45 8.91 21.29
N ARG A 52 5.06 9.64 22.24
CA ARG A 52 5.82 9.02 23.35
C ARG A 52 5.02 7.95 24.09
N THR A 53 3.70 8.13 24.19
CA THR A 53 2.79 7.17 24.86
C THR A 53 2.75 5.81 24.17
N GLU A 54 2.78 5.78 22.84
CA GLU A 54 2.81 4.54 22.06
C GLU A 54 4.19 3.89 22.11
N ALA A 55 5.24 4.71 22.09
CA ALA A 55 6.62 4.23 22.26
C ALA A 55 6.83 3.62 23.66
N TYR A 56 6.30 4.23 24.72
CA TYR A 56 6.34 3.70 26.08
C TYR A 56 5.51 2.42 26.25
N ALA A 57 4.36 2.33 25.60
CA ALA A 57 3.56 1.10 25.62
C ALA A 57 4.29 -0.06 24.95
N MET A 58 4.98 0.22 23.84
CA MET A 58 5.82 -0.75 23.14
C MET A 58 7.06 -1.14 23.95
N GLU A 59 7.74 -0.18 24.57
CA GLU A 59 8.92 -0.40 25.40
C GLU A 59 8.58 -1.23 26.66
N ASN A 60 7.43 -1.00 27.28
CA ASN A 60 6.96 -1.79 28.39
C ASN A 60 6.51 -3.21 28.03
N MET A 61 6.01 -3.43 26.81
CA MET A 61 5.74 -4.77 26.28
C MET A 61 7.05 -5.50 25.91
N ALA A 62 8.05 -4.77 25.44
CA ALA A 62 9.37 -5.34 25.12
C ALA A 62 10.19 -5.69 26.36
N ASN A 63 10.02 -4.97 27.48
CA ASN A 63 10.73 -5.18 28.75
C ASN A 63 10.19 -6.35 29.59
N GLY A 64 9.13 -7.04 29.17
CA GLY A 64 8.69 -8.32 29.74
C GLY A 64 9.66 -9.45 29.35
N GLU A 65 10.73 -9.58 30.13
CA GLU A 65 11.62 -10.74 30.27
C GLU A 65 11.65 -11.76 29.11
N THR A 66 12.18 -11.39 27.96
CA THR A 66 12.68 -12.41 27.02
C THR A 66 13.99 -11.94 26.42
N GLY A 67 15.05 -12.57 26.90
CA GLY A 67 16.41 -12.24 26.52
C GLY A 67 16.69 -12.35 25.02
N ASN A 68 17.60 -11.52 24.59
CA ASN A 68 18.51 -11.67 23.44
C ASN A 68 17.97 -11.82 22.02
N ASN A 69 16.76 -11.36 21.68
CA ASN A 69 16.34 -11.39 20.29
C ASN A 69 15.79 -10.04 19.81
N THR A 70 16.65 -9.04 19.73
CA THR A 70 16.37 -7.68 19.22
C THR A 70 15.61 -7.70 17.88
N PHE A 71 15.91 -8.68 17.03
CA PHE A 71 15.27 -8.84 15.74
C PHE A 71 13.83 -9.40 15.85
N ALA A 72 13.60 -10.34 16.76
CA ALA A 72 12.25 -10.87 17.02
C ALA A 72 11.36 -9.83 17.69
N THR A 73 11.89 -9.03 18.60
CA THR A 73 11.19 -7.92 19.25
C THR A 73 10.80 -6.87 18.23
N ALA A 74 11.72 -6.43 17.36
CA ALA A 74 11.43 -5.47 16.30
C ALA A 74 10.36 -5.97 15.31
N ARG A 75 10.33 -7.28 15.02
CA ARG A 75 9.27 -7.89 14.19
C ARG A 75 7.90 -7.84 14.88
N ILE A 76 7.87 -8.17 16.17
CA ILE A 76 6.63 -8.15 16.96
C ILE A 76 6.11 -6.71 17.05
N GLU A 77 6.96 -5.75 17.35
CA GLU A 77 6.60 -4.33 17.40
C GLU A 77 6.07 -3.83 16.06
N ALA A 78 6.79 -4.12 14.97
CA ALA A 78 6.34 -3.76 13.63
C ALA A 78 4.99 -4.39 13.30
N ALA A 79 4.81 -5.67 13.60
CA ALA A 79 3.57 -6.39 13.35
C ALA A 79 2.40 -5.87 14.20
N LEU A 80 2.63 -5.50 15.45
CA LEU A 80 1.59 -4.93 16.33
C LEU A 80 1.14 -3.56 15.86
N VAL A 81 2.07 -2.69 15.45
CA VAL A 81 1.75 -1.36 14.89
C VAL A 81 0.96 -1.52 13.59
N GLU A 82 1.42 -2.35 12.68
CA GLU A 82 0.72 -2.62 11.43
C GLU A 82 -0.66 -3.25 11.68
N ALA A 83 -0.79 -4.19 12.60
CA ALA A 83 -2.05 -4.82 12.96
C ALA A 83 -3.04 -3.82 13.58
N SER A 84 -2.60 -2.94 14.48
CA SER A 84 -3.47 -1.93 15.11
C SER A 84 -4.02 -0.93 14.10
N ILE A 85 -3.24 -0.60 13.08
CA ILE A 85 -3.64 0.31 11.99
C ILE A 85 -4.62 -0.36 11.03
N ILE A 86 -4.48 -1.67 10.80
CA ILE A 86 -5.34 -2.44 9.89
C ILE A 86 -6.69 -2.80 10.55
N ASP A 87 -6.76 -2.86 11.87
CA ASP A 87 -7.93 -3.35 12.61
C ASP A 87 -9.00 -2.28 12.91
N ASP A 88 -8.79 -1.05 12.47
CA ASP A 88 -9.82 -0.01 12.54
C ASP A 88 -10.99 -0.35 11.61
N GLU A 89 -12.09 -0.86 12.19
CA GLU A 89 -13.29 -1.27 11.47
C GLU A 89 -13.95 -0.10 10.73
N TRP A 90 -13.89 1.10 11.30
CA TRP A 90 -14.38 2.30 10.64
C TRP A 90 -13.51 2.67 9.43
N GLY A 91 -12.20 2.60 9.55
CA GLY A 91 -11.25 2.80 8.46
C GLY A 91 -11.39 1.76 7.35
N ARG A 92 -11.75 0.50 7.69
CA ARG A 92 -12.01 -0.55 6.70
C ARG A 92 -13.28 -0.30 5.90
N THR A 93 -14.31 0.25 6.51
CA THR A 93 -15.61 0.45 5.87
C THR A 93 -15.71 1.79 5.13
N HIS A 94 -15.09 2.84 5.65
CA HIS A 94 -15.24 4.22 5.15
C HIS A 94 -13.96 4.82 4.58
N GLY A 95 -12.79 4.26 4.90
CA GLY A 95 -11.50 4.77 4.45
C GLY A 95 -10.70 3.76 3.63
N SER A 96 -9.38 3.93 3.62
CA SER A 96 -8.45 3.04 2.91
C SER A 96 -8.21 1.71 3.64
N GLY A 97 -8.54 1.62 4.92
CA GLY A 97 -8.16 0.51 5.79
C GLY A 97 -6.68 0.50 6.18
N ILE A 98 -5.92 1.50 5.75
CA ILE A 98 -4.51 1.71 6.12
C ILE A 98 -4.35 3.17 6.50
N HIS A 99 -3.70 3.41 7.62
CA HIS A 99 -3.40 4.75 8.09
C HIS A 99 -1.90 5.02 8.09
N VAL A 100 -1.50 6.13 7.49
CA VAL A 100 -0.13 6.65 7.54
C VAL A 100 -0.19 8.05 8.11
N SER A 101 0.34 8.25 9.30
CA SER A 101 0.22 9.53 10.01
C SER A 101 0.85 10.68 9.21
N GLY A 102 0.08 11.75 9.01
CA GLY A 102 0.49 12.92 8.23
C GLY A 102 0.37 12.75 6.71
N ARG A 103 -0.24 11.67 6.22
CA ARG A 103 -0.53 11.45 4.80
C ARG A 103 -1.95 10.95 4.61
N ILE A 104 -2.55 11.28 3.48
CA ILE A 104 -3.87 10.77 3.08
C ILE A 104 -3.65 9.50 2.27
N VAL A 105 -4.30 8.40 2.67
CA VAL A 105 -4.25 7.13 1.94
C VAL A 105 -5.63 6.86 1.34
N LEU A 106 -5.71 6.77 0.01
CA LEU A 106 -6.94 6.59 -0.73
C LEU A 106 -7.02 5.20 -1.37
N ASN A 107 -8.05 4.45 -1.01
CA ASN A 107 -8.42 3.20 -1.67
C ASN A 107 -9.41 3.50 -2.80
N LEU A 108 -8.93 3.57 -4.02
CA LEU A 108 -9.71 3.98 -5.17
C LEU A 108 -10.88 3.03 -5.46
N TRP A 109 -10.69 1.73 -5.25
CA TRP A 109 -11.74 0.72 -5.42
C TRP A 109 -12.93 0.97 -4.48
N ARG A 110 -12.66 1.33 -3.21
CA ARG A 110 -13.73 1.61 -2.24
C ARG A 110 -14.47 2.90 -2.57
N ILE A 111 -13.74 3.95 -2.92
CA ILE A 111 -14.32 5.24 -3.31
C ILE A 111 -15.21 5.04 -4.53
N MET A 112 -14.72 4.39 -5.58
CA MET A 112 -15.51 4.11 -6.78
C MET A 112 -16.75 3.28 -6.51
N ARG A 113 -16.65 2.29 -5.63
CA ARG A 113 -17.79 1.46 -5.26
C ARG A 113 -18.88 2.24 -4.53
N GLY A 114 -18.51 3.29 -3.81
CA GLY A 114 -19.47 4.21 -3.20
C GLY A 114 -20.15 5.13 -4.20
N GLU A 115 -19.41 5.63 -5.18
CA GLU A 115 -19.87 6.64 -6.13
C GLU A 115 -20.60 6.04 -7.36
N ILE A 116 -20.12 4.89 -7.84
CA ILE A 116 -20.62 4.29 -9.08
C ILE A 116 -21.12 2.88 -8.83
N LYS A 117 -22.36 2.62 -9.21
CA LYS A 117 -22.92 1.25 -9.18
C LYS A 117 -22.59 0.53 -10.48
N LEU A 118 -21.50 -0.25 -10.47
CA LEU A 118 -21.10 -1.12 -11.57
C LEU A 118 -21.43 -2.58 -11.24
N GLY A 119 -21.77 -3.37 -12.25
CA GLY A 119 -22.03 -4.80 -12.07
C GLY A 119 -20.78 -5.62 -11.74
N ILE A 120 -19.60 -5.17 -12.21
CA ILE A 120 -18.29 -5.80 -12.00
C ILE A 120 -17.24 -4.70 -11.77
N TYR A 121 -16.46 -4.82 -10.71
CA TYR A 121 -15.41 -3.86 -10.33
C TYR A 121 -13.99 -4.41 -10.53
N THR A 122 -13.75 -5.17 -11.61
CA THR A 122 -12.45 -5.81 -11.82
C THR A 122 -11.41 -4.94 -12.50
N LEU A 123 -11.80 -4.11 -13.44
CA LEU A 123 -10.94 -3.10 -14.04
C LEU A 123 -11.80 -2.00 -14.66
N GLU A 124 -12.21 -1.10 -13.84
CA GLU A 124 -13.24 -0.08 -14.08
C GLU A 124 -12.78 0.99 -15.08
N ALA A 125 -11.48 0.97 -15.42
CA ALA A 125 -10.96 1.81 -16.49
C ALA A 125 -11.73 1.63 -17.81
N GLU A 126 -12.19 0.41 -18.12
CA GLU A 126 -13.00 0.17 -19.32
C GLU A 126 -14.38 0.81 -19.23
N ALA A 127 -15.01 0.78 -18.06
CA ALA A 127 -16.33 1.34 -17.84
C ALA A 127 -16.30 2.87 -17.73
N VAL A 128 -15.32 3.43 -17.03
CA VAL A 128 -15.21 4.87 -16.76
C VAL A 128 -14.54 5.59 -17.91
N LEU A 129 -13.41 5.10 -18.37
CA LEU A 129 -12.60 5.77 -19.41
C LEU A 129 -12.99 5.36 -20.82
N LYS A 130 -13.92 4.39 -20.97
CA LYS A 130 -14.32 3.80 -22.28
C LYS A 130 -13.11 3.32 -23.10
N ARG A 131 -12.05 2.94 -22.43
CA ARG A 131 -10.78 2.51 -23.00
C ARG A 131 -10.52 1.05 -22.67
N LYS A 132 -10.32 0.21 -23.66
CA LYS A 132 -9.93 -1.19 -23.45
C LYS A 132 -8.52 -1.28 -22.90
N VAL A 133 -8.37 -1.91 -21.75
CA VAL A 133 -7.07 -2.18 -21.13
C VAL A 133 -6.78 -3.67 -21.22
N PRO A 134 -5.68 -4.09 -21.83
CA PRO A 134 -5.35 -5.50 -21.96
C PRO A 134 -5.10 -6.12 -20.58
N LEU A 135 -5.85 -7.17 -20.25
CA LEU A 135 -5.62 -7.99 -19.06
C LEU A 135 -4.59 -9.06 -19.40
N ILE A 136 -3.37 -8.89 -18.92
CA ILE A 136 -2.31 -9.87 -19.08
C ILE A 136 -2.32 -10.83 -17.89
N PRO A 137 -2.43 -12.14 -18.11
CA PRO A 137 -2.40 -13.13 -17.02
C PRO A 137 -1.13 -12.99 -16.18
N TRP A 138 -1.26 -13.13 -14.86
CA TRP A 138 -0.14 -12.99 -13.93
C TRP A 138 1.03 -13.95 -14.23
N ARG A 139 0.74 -15.17 -14.71
CA ARG A 139 1.77 -16.15 -15.12
C ARG A 139 2.64 -15.63 -16.26
N THR A 140 2.03 -14.91 -17.21
CA THR A 140 2.75 -14.28 -18.32
C THR A 140 3.63 -13.14 -17.81
N LEU A 141 3.10 -12.29 -16.93
CA LEU A 141 3.87 -11.20 -16.31
C LEU A 141 5.04 -11.73 -15.48
N MET A 142 4.83 -12.79 -14.69
CA MET A 142 5.90 -13.48 -13.97
C MET A 142 6.99 -13.99 -14.91
N SER A 143 6.59 -14.68 -15.96
CA SER A 143 7.51 -15.20 -16.99
C SER A 143 8.32 -14.07 -17.65
N TRP A 144 7.67 -12.95 -17.97
CA TRP A 144 8.35 -11.79 -18.55
C TRP A 144 9.33 -11.15 -17.57
N PHE A 145 8.95 -11.02 -16.31
CA PHE A 145 9.82 -10.44 -15.29
C PHE A 145 11.02 -11.32 -14.98
N SER A 146 10.82 -12.64 -14.91
CA SER A 146 11.86 -13.62 -14.61
C SER A 146 12.81 -13.89 -15.78
N SER A 147 12.47 -13.46 -17.01
CA SER A 147 13.30 -13.71 -18.21
C SER A 147 14.63 -12.94 -18.24
N GLY A 148 14.95 -12.23 -17.16
CA GLY A 148 16.19 -11.43 -17.07
C GLY A 148 16.07 -10.02 -17.68
N PRO A 149 17.16 -9.26 -17.72
CA PRO A 149 17.17 -7.91 -18.28
C PRO A 149 16.93 -8.00 -19.80
N GLY A 150 15.91 -7.27 -20.28
CA GLY A 150 15.59 -7.26 -21.70
C GLY A 150 14.16 -6.77 -21.99
N ARG A 151 13.77 -6.85 -23.27
CA ARG A 151 12.48 -6.33 -23.77
C ARG A 151 11.27 -6.84 -22.98
N LYS A 152 11.25 -8.12 -22.60
CA LYS A 152 10.10 -8.70 -21.86
C LYS A 152 9.93 -8.08 -20.48
N ARG A 153 11.03 -7.86 -19.77
CA ARG A 153 10.98 -7.18 -18.45
C ARG A 153 10.51 -5.74 -18.60
N HIS A 154 10.95 -5.03 -19.64
CA HIS A 154 10.45 -3.68 -19.93
C HIS A 154 8.94 -3.67 -20.22
N LEU A 155 8.43 -4.62 -20.98
CA LEU A 155 6.99 -4.75 -21.24
C LEU A 155 6.20 -4.98 -19.93
N CYS A 156 6.73 -5.81 -19.03
CA CYS A 156 6.11 -6.02 -17.71
C CYS A 156 6.07 -4.73 -16.89
N ILE A 157 7.17 -3.99 -16.84
CA ILE A 157 7.25 -2.72 -16.11
C ILE A 157 6.32 -1.68 -16.75
N ALA A 158 6.32 -1.54 -18.07
CA ALA A 158 5.44 -0.64 -18.81
C ALA A 158 3.97 -0.94 -18.52
N TYR A 159 3.57 -2.21 -18.50
CA TYR A 159 2.22 -2.63 -18.16
C TYR A 159 1.79 -2.16 -16.76
N TYR A 160 2.66 -2.28 -15.74
CA TYR A 160 2.34 -1.81 -14.41
C TYR A 160 2.32 -0.28 -14.30
N ILE A 161 3.21 0.42 -15.03
CA ILE A 161 3.19 1.88 -15.09
C ILE A 161 1.89 2.37 -15.71
N ASP A 162 1.44 1.75 -16.80
CA ASP A 162 0.17 2.12 -17.44
C ASP A 162 -1.02 1.88 -16.50
N ARG A 163 -1.01 0.80 -15.71
CA ARG A 163 -2.04 0.56 -14.68
C ARG A 163 -2.04 1.64 -13.59
N VAL A 164 -0.87 2.09 -13.16
CA VAL A 164 -0.78 3.18 -12.19
C VAL A 164 -1.33 4.49 -12.76
N LYS A 165 -1.00 4.81 -14.03
CA LYS A 165 -1.54 5.98 -14.73
C LYS A 165 -3.06 5.93 -14.85
N LEU A 166 -3.62 4.74 -15.13
CA LEU A 166 -5.07 4.56 -15.19
C LEU A 166 -5.77 4.90 -13.86
N ASN A 167 -5.15 4.62 -12.71
CA ASN A 167 -5.71 5.02 -11.42
C ASN A 167 -5.85 6.55 -11.33
N LEU A 168 -4.86 7.30 -11.80
CA LEU A 168 -4.90 8.77 -11.83
C LEU A 168 -5.93 9.29 -12.84
N GLU A 169 -6.03 8.67 -14.02
CA GLU A 169 -7.04 9.02 -15.03
C GLU A 169 -8.46 8.81 -14.50
N ILE A 170 -8.72 7.68 -13.82
CA ILE A 170 -10.01 7.39 -13.18
C ILE A 170 -10.33 8.45 -12.13
N MET A 171 -9.39 8.77 -11.28
CA MET A 171 -9.55 9.75 -10.23
C MET A 171 -9.90 11.13 -10.79
N ASN A 172 -9.22 11.56 -11.86
CA ASN A 172 -9.49 12.81 -12.55
C ASN A 172 -10.85 12.80 -13.28
N GLN A 173 -11.21 11.69 -13.94
CA GLN A 173 -12.47 11.59 -14.69
C GLN A 173 -13.69 11.64 -13.77
N LEU A 174 -13.56 11.11 -12.56
CA LEU A 174 -14.64 11.07 -11.57
C LEU A 174 -14.61 12.25 -10.62
N ASP A 175 -13.61 13.13 -10.74
CA ASP A 175 -13.42 14.31 -9.86
C ASP A 175 -13.46 13.92 -8.36
N LEU A 176 -12.79 12.82 -8.02
CA LEU A 176 -12.85 12.21 -6.67
C LEU A 176 -12.08 12.99 -5.61
N VAL A 177 -11.21 13.90 -6.03
CA VAL A 177 -10.43 14.77 -5.14
C VAL A 177 -10.67 16.21 -5.56
N ARG A 178 -11.43 16.93 -4.75
CA ARG A 178 -11.72 18.36 -4.89
C ARG A 178 -11.06 19.15 -3.78
#